data_807e805d0f46bc81bc45f1e0c1632a50
#
_entry.id   807e805d0f46bc81bc45f1e0c1632a50
#
_cell.length_a   1.000
_cell.length_b   1.000
_cell.length_c   1.000
_cell.angle_alpha   90.00
_cell.angle_beta   90.00
_cell.angle_gamma   90.00
#
_symmetry.space_group_name_H-M   'P 1'
#
loop_
_entity.id
_entity.type
_entity.pdbx_description
1 polymer ?
#
loop_
_entity_poly.entity_id
_entity_poly.type
_entity_poly.pdbx_seq_one_letter_code
_entity_poly.pdbx_strand_id
1 'polypeptide(L)'
;MSKTLLTLAILTAGAAMPANAATTVLDFAGNICGVAGNAACGDGSEIGQNYGDSANVNVTYRSIFTATNLTAESFLKVWNANYGDLTRVVWGGFDPTTTRNEIVLTPLAGFEVSLISLDAGCYLNRPSCQNLNFNIRSGGGTAITAGFTPTLFPSHATLAVNSGYFTDGIVLQWGPDGYDVGLDNITFDVRAIGMPGAVPEPASWAMMIVGFGLVGATSRRRRVSIAA
;
A
#
# COMPACT_ATOMS: atom_id res chain seq x y z
N MET A 1 -29.57 14.55 -61.61
CA MET A 1 -28.28 14.54 -60.96
C MET A 1 -28.49 14.46 -59.43
N SER A 2 -28.48 13.25 -58.88
CA SER A 2 -28.75 13.05 -57.46
C SER A 2 -27.41 13.01 -56.71
N LYS A 3 -27.20 13.91 -55.72
CA LYS A 3 -26.01 13.96 -54.88
C LYS A 3 -26.28 13.15 -53.62
N THR A 4 -25.70 11.97 -53.52
CA THR A 4 -25.72 11.11 -52.32
C THR A 4 -24.72 11.68 -51.32
N LEU A 5 -25.23 12.20 -50.17
CA LEU A 5 -24.40 12.58 -49.03
C LEU A 5 -24.03 11.30 -48.25
N LEU A 6 -22.79 11.01 -48.18
CA LEU A 6 -22.21 9.92 -47.37
C LEU A 6 -21.98 10.50 -45.96
N THR A 7 -22.82 10.11 -44.99
CA THR A 7 -22.66 10.50 -43.57
C THR A 7 -21.67 9.53 -42.92
N LEU A 8 -20.49 10.03 -42.55
CA LEU A 8 -19.47 9.29 -41.82
C LEU A 8 -19.82 9.29 -40.33
N ALA A 9 -20.30 8.17 -39.81
CA ALA A 9 -20.51 7.99 -38.37
C ALA A 9 -19.16 7.73 -37.67
N ILE A 10 -18.69 8.71 -36.86
CA ILE A 10 -17.53 8.54 -36.01
C ILE A 10 -18.00 7.82 -34.74
N LEU A 11 -17.70 6.52 -34.63
CA LEU A 11 -17.80 5.78 -33.36
C LEU A 11 -16.70 6.29 -32.42
N THR A 12 -17.04 7.11 -31.45
CA THR A 12 -16.17 7.38 -30.31
C THR A 12 -16.18 6.16 -29.38
N ALA A 13 -15.22 5.25 -29.57
CA ALA A 13 -14.93 4.25 -28.57
C ALA A 13 -14.40 4.97 -27.32
N GLY A 14 -15.22 5.06 -26.29
CA GLY A 14 -14.78 5.53 -24.98
C GLY A 14 -13.70 4.59 -24.48
N ALA A 15 -12.45 5.03 -24.48
CA ALA A 15 -11.37 4.32 -23.85
C ALA A 15 -11.64 4.31 -22.33
N ALA A 16 -11.99 3.14 -21.77
CA ALA A 16 -11.96 2.95 -20.34
C ALA A 16 -10.50 3.22 -19.88
N MET A 17 -10.31 4.28 -19.09
CA MET A 17 -9.00 4.53 -18.48
C MET A 17 -8.68 3.33 -17.57
N PRO A 18 -7.50 2.72 -17.68
CA PRO A 18 -7.09 1.72 -16.71
C PRO A 18 -7.08 2.39 -15.33
N ALA A 19 -7.74 1.78 -14.36
CA ALA A 19 -7.63 2.20 -12.97
C ALA A 19 -6.19 1.88 -12.53
N ASN A 20 -5.34 2.90 -12.43
CA ASN A 20 -3.98 2.73 -11.94
C ASN A 20 -4.03 2.18 -10.51
N ALA A 21 -3.01 1.39 -10.14
CA ALA A 21 -2.80 1.03 -8.76
C ALA A 21 -2.70 2.31 -7.92
N ALA A 22 -3.47 2.38 -6.83
CA ALA A 22 -3.45 3.52 -5.94
C ALA A 22 -2.58 3.19 -4.73
N THR A 23 -1.42 3.86 -4.65
CA THR A 23 -0.53 3.77 -3.50
C THR A 23 -1.12 4.56 -2.34
N THR A 24 -1.20 3.92 -1.19
CA THR A 24 -1.63 4.50 0.09
C THR A 24 -0.50 4.39 1.09
N VAL A 25 -0.31 5.43 1.88
CA VAL A 25 0.63 5.44 3.02
C VAL A 25 -0.18 5.69 4.30
N LEU A 26 -0.07 4.78 5.26
CA LEU A 26 -0.57 5.00 6.62
C LEU A 26 0.56 5.66 7.42
N ASP A 27 0.49 6.98 7.53
CA ASP A 27 1.46 7.83 8.24
C ASP A 27 1.00 8.19 9.66
N PHE A 28 -0.16 7.68 10.06
CA PHE A 28 -0.82 7.92 11.34
C PHE A 28 -0.95 9.39 11.75
N ALA A 29 -0.80 10.31 10.78
CA ALA A 29 -0.93 11.74 11.00
C ALA A 29 -2.40 12.22 11.01
N GLY A 30 -2.63 13.42 11.55
CA GLY A 30 -3.94 14.06 11.54
C GLY A 30 -4.91 13.57 12.63
N ASN A 31 -6.19 13.79 12.38
CA ASN A 31 -7.29 13.45 13.29
C ASN A 31 -7.85 12.08 12.91
N ILE A 32 -7.19 11.01 13.33
CA ILE A 32 -7.52 9.62 12.95
C ILE A 32 -7.99 8.79 14.14
N CYS A 33 -8.13 9.39 15.32
CA CYS A 33 -8.43 8.69 16.56
C CYS A 33 -9.92 8.69 16.92
N GLY A 34 -10.26 7.84 17.90
CA GLY A 34 -11.63 7.64 18.39
C GLY A 34 -12.47 6.76 17.46
N VAL A 35 -13.64 6.36 17.94
CA VAL A 35 -14.55 5.42 17.26
C VAL A 35 -14.90 5.84 15.82
N ALA A 36 -15.09 7.15 15.61
CA ALA A 36 -15.40 7.70 14.30
C ALA A 36 -14.15 7.98 13.42
N GLY A 37 -12.93 7.78 13.95
CA GLY A 37 -11.68 8.00 13.20
C GLY A 37 -11.46 9.44 12.75
N ASN A 38 -11.97 10.42 13.50
CA ASN A 38 -11.88 11.85 13.16
C ASN A 38 -11.53 12.75 14.35
N ALA A 39 -11.19 12.17 15.49
CA ALA A 39 -10.72 12.90 16.66
C ALA A 39 -9.20 13.11 16.63
N ALA A 40 -8.77 14.18 17.31
CA ALA A 40 -7.34 14.43 17.50
C ALA A 40 -6.70 13.29 18.30
N CYS A 41 -5.48 12.91 17.92
CA CYS A 41 -4.72 11.86 18.59
C CYS A 41 -3.75 12.47 19.61
N GLY A 42 -3.83 11.99 20.87
CA GLY A 42 -2.78 12.09 21.87
C GLY A 42 -2.09 10.75 22.05
N ASP A 43 -1.04 10.72 22.88
CA ASP A 43 -0.36 9.47 23.24
C ASP A 43 -1.33 8.48 23.89
N GLY A 44 -1.37 7.26 23.38
CA GLY A 44 -2.28 6.22 23.84
C GLY A 44 -3.71 6.31 23.28
N SER A 45 -4.01 7.29 22.42
CA SER A 45 -5.32 7.35 21.75
C SER A 45 -5.53 6.18 20.80
N GLU A 46 -6.74 5.63 20.81
CA GLU A 46 -7.14 4.53 19.92
C GLU A 46 -7.33 5.03 18.48
N ILE A 47 -6.76 4.31 17.52
CA ILE A 47 -6.94 4.57 16.09
C ILE A 47 -8.36 4.16 15.70
N GLY A 48 -9.03 5.01 14.93
CA GLY A 48 -10.32 4.67 14.34
C GLY A 48 -10.20 3.51 13.36
N GLN A 49 -11.12 2.55 13.45
CA GLN A 49 -11.09 1.34 12.60
C GLN A 49 -11.32 1.62 11.11
N ASN A 50 -11.73 2.83 10.76
CA ASN A 50 -11.89 3.29 9.38
C ASN A 50 -10.65 4.01 8.81
N TYR A 51 -9.57 4.16 9.59
CA TYR A 51 -8.35 4.79 9.10
C TYR A 51 -7.67 3.90 8.04
N GLY A 52 -7.42 4.45 6.87
CA GLY A 52 -6.85 3.72 5.73
C GLY A 52 -7.89 3.02 4.85
N ASP A 53 -9.17 2.99 5.25
CA ASP A 53 -10.25 2.46 4.42
C ASP A 53 -10.43 3.28 3.15
N SER A 54 -10.78 2.58 2.08
CA SER A 54 -11.14 3.19 0.80
C SER A 54 -12.27 2.41 0.13
N ALA A 55 -12.70 2.85 -1.05
CA ALA A 55 -13.68 2.12 -1.85
C ALA A 55 -13.18 0.71 -2.29
N ASN A 56 -11.90 0.39 -2.09
CA ASN A 56 -11.26 -0.81 -2.65
C ASN A 56 -10.60 -1.69 -1.60
N VAL A 57 -10.40 -1.21 -0.38
CA VAL A 57 -9.74 -1.94 0.72
C VAL A 57 -10.29 -1.49 2.07
N ASN A 58 -10.43 -2.43 3.00
CA ASN A 58 -10.65 -2.17 4.42
C ASN A 58 -9.35 -2.47 5.19
N VAL A 59 -9.04 -1.61 6.17
CA VAL A 59 -7.88 -1.75 7.07
C VAL A 59 -8.38 -1.94 8.49
N THR A 60 -7.94 -3.00 9.16
CA THR A 60 -8.33 -3.25 10.56
C THR A 60 -7.12 -3.31 11.48
N TYR A 61 -7.32 -2.85 12.71
CA TYR A 61 -6.28 -2.68 13.73
C TYR A 61 -6.67 -3.42 14.99
N ARG A 62 -5.85 -4.36 15.48
CA ARG A 62 -6.10 -5.07 16.73
C ARG A 62 -4.83 -5.61 17.38
N SER A 63 -4.90 -5.90 18.68
CA SER A 63 -3.97 -6.80 19.34
C SER A 63 -4.58 -8.18 19.49
N ILE A 64 -3.76 -9.22 19.40
CA ILE A 64 -4.19 -10.62 19.52
C ILE A 64 -3.32 -11.36 20.52
N PHE A 65 -3.87 -12.37 21.16
CA PHE A 65 -3.10 -13.29 21.99
C PHE A 65 -2.24 -14.21 21.13
N THR A 66 -0.96 -14.33 21.42
CA THR A 66 0.00 -15.15 20.66
C THR A 66 -0.37 -16.62 20.64
N ALA A 67 -0.89 -17.15 21.74
CA ALA A 67 -1.22 -18.57 21.88
C ALA A 67 -2.47 -19.01 21.11
N THR A 68 -3.47 -18.12 20.97
CA THR A 68 -4.79 -18.47 20.44
C THR A 68 -5.17 -17.73 19.17
N ASN A 69 -4.47 -16.65 18.83
CA ASN A 69 -4.83 -15.67 17.80
C ASN A 69 -6.19 -14.99 18.03
N LEU A 70 -6.79 -15.13 19.22
CA LEU A 70 -8.01 -14.42 19.56
C LEU A 70 -7.69 -12.95 19.82
N THR A 71 -8.66 -12.07 19.56
CA THR A 71 -8.53 -10.65 19.82
C THR A 71 -8.35 -10.40 21.31
N ALA A 72 -7.29 -9.69 21.66
CA ALA A 72 -7.02 -9.19 23.01
C ALA A 72 -7.57 -7.77 23.17
N GLU A 73 -7.28 -6.88 22.21
CA GLU A 73 -7.85 -5.53 22.09
C GLU A 73 -8.31 -5.33 20.64
N SER A 74 -9.49 -4.76 20.44
CA SER A 74 -10.09 -4.49 19.13
C SER A 74 -9.60 -3.19 18.48
N PHE A 75 -8.45 -2.68 18.91
CA PHE A 75 -7.83 -1.44 18.44
C PHE A 75 -6.31 -1.51 18.59
N LEU A 76 -5.61 -0.62 17.91
CA LEU A 76 -4.24 -0.19 18.19
C LEU A 76 -4.24 1.28 18.58
N LYS A 77 -3.10 1.75 19.07
CA LYS A 77 -2.94 3.08 19.67
C LYS A 77 -1.90 3.88 18.89
N VAL A 78 -1.98 5.21 19.03
CA VAL A 78 -0.99 6.15 18.52
C VAL A 78 -0.05 6.59 19.63
N TRP A 79 1.22 6.80 19.29
CA TRP A 79 2.20 7.46 20.13
C TRP A 79 3.03 8.46 19.32
N ASN A 80 3.33 9.63 19.89
CA ASN A 80 3.86 10.75 19.12
C ASN A 80 5.39 10.86 19.13
N ALA A 81 6.12 10.16 20.01
CA ALA A 81 7.57 10.35 20.15
C ALA A 81 8.30 9.11 20.69
N ASN A 82 9.64 9.17 20.62
CA ASN A 82 10.56 8.21 21.21
C ASN A 82 10.60 6.81 20.57
N TYR A 83 10.04 6.64 19.38
CA TYR A 83 10.22 5.45 18.56
C TYR A 83 11.26 5.72 17.45
N GLY A 84 12.55 5.76 17.86
CA GLY A 84 13.61 6.22 16.98
C GLY A 84 13.42 7.69 16.62
N ASP A 85 13.53 8.01 15.35
CA ASP A 85 13.28 9.33 14.76
C ASP A 85 11.87 9.47 14.14
N LEU A 86 11.01 8.46 14.30
CA LEU A 86 9.61 8.52 13.89
C LEU A 86 8.82 9.50 14.76
N THR A 87 7.97 10.31 14.13
CA THR A 87 7.22 11.36 14.80
C THR A 87 5.84 10.94 15.29
N ARG A 88 5.29 9.89 14.71
CA ARG A 88 4.03 9.29 15.12
C ARG A 88 3.99 7.84 14.66
N VAL A 89 3.63 6.95 15.55
CA VAL A 89 3.62 5.51 15.26
C VAL A 89 2.32 4.87 15.72
N VAL A 90 1.98 3.75 15.09
CA VAL A 90 1.01 2.80 15.61
C VAL A 90 1.71 1.78 16.50
N TRP A 91 1.14 1.52 17.65
CA TRP A 91 1.61 0.52 18.61
C TRP A 91 0.43 -0.11 19.33
N GLY A 92 0.65 -1.14 20.12
CA GLY A 92 -0.40 -1.77 20.92
C GLY A 92 0.11 -2.96 21.71
N GLY A 93 -0.84 -3.71 22.25
CA GLY A 93 -0.55 -4.78 23.18
C GLY A 93 -0.34 -4.26 24.60
N PHE A 94 -0.90 -4.95 25.56
CA PHE A 94 -0.76 -4.61 26.98
C PHE A 94 0.18 -5.58 27.74
N ASP A 95 0.56 -6.67 27.09
CA ASP A 95 1.45 -7.67 27.66
C ASP A 95 2.54 -8.03 26.63
N PRO A 96 3.82 -7.71 26.95
CA PRO A 96 4.95 -7.91 26.04
C PRO A 96 5.27 -9.38 25.76
N THR A 97 4.68 -10.33 26.49
CA THR A 97 4.95 -11.75 26.36
C THR A 97 3.81 -12.53 25.69
N THR A 98 2.59 -12.11 25.86
CA THR A 98 1.40 -12.88 25.47
C THR A 98 0.60 -12.25 24.33
N THR A 99 0.87 -10.98 23.98
CA THR A 99 0.16 -10.28 22.91
C THR A 99 1.09 -9.84 21.79
N ARG A 100 0.55 -9.76 20.59
CA ARG A 100 1.15 -9.14 19.41
C ARG A 100 0.14 -8.26 18.70
N ASN A 101 0.62 -7.32 17.94
CA ASN A 101 -0.20 -6.42 17.15
C ASN A 101 -0.50 -7.01 15.78
N GLU A 102 -1.63 -6.61 15.21
CA GLU A 102 -2.04 -7.04 13.89
C GLU A 102 -2.72 -5.88 13.14
N ILE A 103 -2.28 -5.68 11.90
CA ILE A 103 -2.97 -4.87 10.89
C ILE A 103 -3.35 -5.80 9.74
N VAL A 104 -4.61 -5.73 9.31
CA VAL A 104 -5.09 -6.53 8.19
C VAL A 104 -5.54 -5.60 7.07
N LEU A 105 -4.97 -5.79 5.89
CA LEU A 105 -5.37 -5.15 4.65
C LEU A 105 -6.30 -6.11 3.91
N THR A 106 -7.59 -5.82 3.85
CA THR A 106 -8.60 -6.67 3.21
C THR A 106 -9.10 -6.00 1.94
N PRO A 107 -8.69 -6.45 0.75
CA PRO A 107 -9.20 -5.90 -0.49
C PRO A 107 -10.68 -6.25 -0.66
N LEU A 108 -11.47 -5.33 -1.20
CA LEU A 108 -12.87 -5.56 -1.54
C LEU A 108 -12.98 -6.43 -2.81
N ALA A 109 -14.17 -6.98 -3.05
CA ALA A 109 -14.43 -7.83 -4.21
C ALA A 109 -14.00 -7.17 -5.53
N GLY A 110 -13.20 -7.85 -6.33
CA GLY A 110 -12.65 -7.35 -7.58
C GLY A 110 -11.31 -6.62 -7.44
N PHE A 111 -10.74 -6.56 -6.22
CA PHE A 111 -9.45 -5.92 -5.96
C PHE A 111 -8.44 -6.89 -5.35
N GLU A 112 -7.19 -6.51 -5.43
CA GLU A 112 -6.04 -7.17 -4.79
C GLU A 112 -5.11 -6.12 -4.18
N VAL A 113 -4.41 -6.48 -3.10
CA VAL A 113 -3.55 -5.59 -2.31
C VAL A 113 -2.12 -6.10 -2.29
N SER A 114 -1.15 -5.18 -2.29
CA SER A 114 0.29 -5.46 -2.13
C SER A 114 0.86 -4.56 -1.03
N LEU A 115 1.58 -5.13 -0.07
CA LEU A 115 2.36 -4.39 0.92
C LEU A 115 3.75 -4.10 0.35
N ILE A 116 4.11 -2.83 0.26
CA ILE A 116 5.37 -2.37 -0.34
C ILE A 116 6.45 -2.24 0.72
N SER A 117 6.20 -1.46 1.76
CA SER A 117 7.17 -1.19 2.82
C SER A 117 6.48 -0.71 4.10
N LEU A 118 7.26 -0.70 5.17
CA LEU A 118 6.89 -0.06 6.44
C LEU A 118 8.15 0.42 7.16
N ASP A 119 7.99 1.40 8.04
CA ASP A 119 9.03 1.84 8.96
C ASP A 119 8.74 1.32 10.37
N ALA A 120 9.80 0.89 11.07
CA ALA A 120 9.73 0.40 12.44
C ALA A 120 10.75 1.10 13.34
N GLY A 121 10.29 1.59 14.48
CA GLY A 121 11.12 2.25 15.47
C GLY A 121 11.00 1.60 16.85
N CYS A 122 12.11 1.63 17.61
CA CYS A 122 12.14 1.11 18.98
C CYS A 122 11.89 2.23 19.99
N TYR A 123 11.06 1.98 20.98
CA TYR A 123 10.80 2.92 22.06
C TYR A 123 12.01 3.01 23.00
N LEU A 124 12.62 4.22 23.06
CA LEU A 124 13.73 4.53 23.97
C LEU A 124 14.89 3.51 23.93
N ASN A 125 15.15 2.89 22.77
CA ASN A 125 16.22 1.91 22.60
C ASN A 125 16.17 0.74 23.60
N ARG A 126 14.99 0.22 23.90
CA ARG A 126 14.83 -0.90 24.82
C ARG A 126 15.41 -2.20 24.24
N PRO A 127 16.15 -2.99 25.03
CA PRO A 127 16.69 -4.27 24.55
C PRO A 127 15.63 -5.26 24.07
N SER A 128 14.41 -5.16 24.59
CA SER A 128 13.25 -5.97 24.22
C SER A 128 12.88 -5.84 22.73
N CYS A 129 13.14 -4.71 22.11
CA CYS A 129 12.91 -4.54 20.67
C CYS A 129 13.67 -5.55 19.79
N GLN A 130 14.76 -6.15 20.30
CA GLN A 130 15.54 -7.17 19.59
C GLN A 130 14.84 -8.53 19.55
N ASN A 131 13.82 -8.74 20.38
CA ASN A 131 13.06 -9.98 20.44
C ASN A 131 11.79 -9.96 19.58
N LEU A 132 11.58 -8.86 18.88
CA LEU A 132 10.42 -8.69 18.01
C LEU A 132 10.50 -9.57 16.77
N ASN A 133 9.40 -10.20 16.43
CA ASN A 133 9.23 -10.91 15.17
C ASN A 133 8.15 -10.26 14.33
N PHE A 134 8.49 -9.98 13.07
CA PHE A 134 7.51 -9.67 12.06
C PHE A 134 7.03 -10.97 11.40
N ASN A 135 5.71 -11.11 11.29
CA ASN A 135 5.06 -12.17 10.54
C ASN A 135 4.11 -11.52 9.54
N ILE A 136 4.53 -11.47 8.28
CA ILE A 136 3.73 -10.93 7.19
C ILE A 136 3.32 -12.10 6.31
N ARG A 137 2.01 -12.26 6.09
CA ARG A 137 1.43 -13.36 5.33
C ARG A 137 0.22 -12.90 4.53
N SER A 138 -0.17 -13.67 3.52
CA SER A 138 -1.48 -13.49 2.87
C SER A 138 -2.61 -13.82 3.83
N GLY A 139 -3.84 -13.40 3.53
CA GLY A 139 -5.03 -13.77 4.29
C GLY A 139 -5.25 -15.29 4.37
N GLY A 140 -4.87 -16.03 3.32
CA GLY A 140 -4.88 -17.49 3.26
C GLY A 140 -3.72 -18.17 3.98
N GLY A 141 -2.82 -17.40 4.60
CA GLY A 141 -1.73 -17.91 5.43
C GLY A 141 -0.40 -18.16 4.72
N THR A 142 -0.27 -17.82 3.44
CA THR A 142 1.01 -17.92 2.73
C THR A 142 2.01 -16.92 3.31
N ALA A 143 3.15 -17.40 3.81
CA ALA A 143 4.20 -16.53 4.36
C ALA A 143 4.80 -15.64 3.26
N ILE A 144 4.89 -14.34 3.54
CA ILE A 144 5.52 -13.35 2.67
C ILE A 144 6.90 -13.03 3.19
N THR A 145 7.02 -12.69 4.47
CA THR A 145 8.30 -12.52 5.14
C THR A 145 8.16 -12.84 6.63
N ALA A 146 9.26 -13.29 7.24
CA ALA A 146 9.34 -13.56 8.66
C ALA A 146 10.75 -13.27 9.17
N GLY A 147 10.86 -12.94 10.45
CA GLY A 147 12.16 -12.85 11.13
C GLY A 147 12.93 -11.55 10.89
N PHE A 148 12.27 -10.47 10.49
CA PHE A 148 12.91 -9.16 10.46
C PHE A 148 13.06 -8.62 11.89
N THR A 149 14.30 -8.29 12.26
CA THR A 149 14.60 -7.59 13.52
C THR A 149 15.11 -6.20 13.17
N PRO A 150 14.37 -5.14 13.49
CA PRO A 150 14.80 -3.79 13.16
C PRO A 150 16.04 -3.37 13.97
N THR A 151 16.92 -2.57 13.35
CA THR A 151 18.00 -1.86 14.05
C THR A 151 17.44 -0.49 14.47
N LEU A 152 17.53 -0.09 15.76
CA LEU A 152 16.35 0.53 16.29
C LEU A 152 16.49 1.86 16.99
N PHE A 153 17.63 2.38 17.25
CA PHE A 153 17.78 3.69 17.91
C PHE A 153 19.16 4.25 17.67
N PRO A 154 19.30 5.52 17.37
CA PRO A 154 18.29 6.59 17.36
C PRO A 154 17.41 6.66 16.11
N SER A 155 17.65 5.83 15.11
CA SER A 155 16.92 5.81 13.83
C SER A 155 15.83 4.74 13.80
N HIS A 156 14.91 4.86 12.84
CA HIS A 156 14.02 3.77 12.43
C HIS A 156 14.72 2.84 11.44
N ALA A 157 14.08 1.70 11.18
CA ALA A 157 14.46 0.80 10.10
C ALA A 157 13.30 0.67 9.10
N THR A 158 13.58 0.82 7.81
CA THR A 158 12.59 0.56 6.75
C THR A 158 12.68 -0.89 6.31
N LEU A 159 11.56 -1.61 6.39
CA LEU A 159 11.40 -2.94 5.83
C LEU A 159 10.77 -2.82 4.42
N ALA A 160 11.54 -3.13 3.38
CA ALA A 160 11.03 -3.30 2.03
C ALA A 160 10.43 -4.72 1.91
N VAL A 161 9.09 -4.81 1.82
CA VAL A 161 8.36 -6.08 1.78
C VAL A 161 8.17 -6.56 0.35
N ASN A 162 7.66 -5.69 -0.53
CA ASN A 162 7.36 -5.97 -1.94
C ASN A 162 6.61 -7.31 -2.11
N SER A 163 5.49 -7.44 -1.41
CA SER A 163 4.80 -8.72 -1.18
C SER A 163 4.26 -9.41 -2.44
N GLY A 164 4.13 -8.69 -3.55
CA GLY A 164 3.23 -9.06 -4.63
C GLY A 164 1.76 -8.79 -4.26
N TYR A 165 0.82 -9.12 -5.15
CA TYR A 165 -0.60 -8.82 -4.96
C TYR A 165 -1.39 -10.05 -4.49
N PHE A 166 -2.28 -9.85 -3.52
CA PHE A 166 -3.11 -10.88 -2.90
C PHE A 166 -4.58 -10.47 -2.90
N THR A 167 -5.45 -11.35 -3.35
CA THR A 167 -6.91 -11.17 -3.37
C THR A 167 -7.56 -11.51 -2.03
N ASP A 168 -6.87 -12.30 -1.21
CA ASP A 168 -7.27 -12.73 0.13
C ASP A 168 -6.76 -11.79 1.24
N GLY A 169 -6.07 -10.71 0.84
CA GLY A 169 -5.54 -9.70 1.74
C GLY A 169 -4.16 -10.00 2.29
N ILE A 170 -3.69 -9.10 3.15
CA ILE A 170 -2.38 -9.20 3.81
C ILE A 170 -2.57 -9.00 5.31
N VAL A 171 -1.95 -9.87 6.09
CA VAL A 171 -1.90 -9.80 7.54
C VAL A 171 -0.48 -9.45 7.96
N LEU A 172 -0.33 -8.28 8.55
CA LEU A 172 0.91 -7.79 9.14
C LEU A 172 0.83 -7.96 10.66
N GLN A 173 1.70 -8.77 11.22
CA GLN A 173 1.80 -8.98 12.67
C GLN A 173 3.21 -8.65 13.16
N TRP A 174 3.31 -8.04 14.35
CA TRP A 174 4.58 -7.83 15.04
C TRP A 174 4.41 -8.04 16.54
N GLY A 175 5.41 -8.63 17.15
CA GLY A 175 5.41 -9.03 18.55
C GLY A 175 6.24 -10.28 18.81
N PRO A 176 6.24 -10.79 20.08
CA PRO A 176 5.27 -10.47 21.15
C PRO A 176 5.46 -9.11 21.81
N ASP A 177 6.58 -8.46 21.71
CA ASP A 177 6.84 -7.16 22.31
C ASP A 177 6.46 -5.98 21.40
N GLY A 178 5.25 -6.04 20.82
CA GLY A 178 4.70 -4.97 19.98
C GLY A 178 4.44 -3.67 20.72
N TYR A 179 4.55 -3.66 22.05
CA TYR A 179 4.49 -2.46 22.89
C TYR A 179 5.72 -1.56 22.68
N ASP A 180 6.91 -2.17 22.62
CA ASP A 180 8.17 -1.44 22.51
C ASP A 180 8.57 -1.13 21.06
N VAL A 181 7.82 -1.60 20.07
CA VAL A 181 8.06 -1.29 18.65
C VAL A 181 6.82 -0.66 18.03
N GLY A 182 7.00 0.57 17.54
CA GLY A 182 6.00 1.31 16.78
C GLY A 182 6.26 1.21 15.29
N LEU A 183 5.18 1.20 14.50
CA LEU A 183 5.23 1.23 13.04
C LEU A 183 4.71 2.56 12.51
N ASP A 184 5.27 2.97 11.37
CA ASP A 184 4.86 4.17 10.63
C ASP A 184 5.04 3.93 9.12
N ASN A 185 4.55 4.87 8.30
CA ASN A 185 4.74 4.89 6.85
C ASN A 185 4.44 3.55 6.17
N ILE A 186 3.38 2.83 6.66
CA ILE A 186 2.99 1.56 6.05
C ILE A 186 2.43 1.84 4.65
N THR A 187 3.21 1.46 3.65
CA THR A 187 2.92 1.74 2.25
C THR A 187 2.38 0.49 1.57
N PHE A 188 1.21 0.61 0.96
CA PHE A 188 0.59 -0.48 0.20
C PHE A 188 -0.10 0.03 -1.07
N ASP A 189 -0.25 -0.84 -2.05
CA ASP A 189 -0.99 -0.60 -3.28
C ASP A 189 -2.27 -1.44 -3.32
N VAL A 190 -3.30 -0.87 -3.94
CA VAL A 190 -4.55 -1.58 -4.25
C VAL A 190 -4.86 -1.42 -5.73
N ARG A 191 -5.17 -2.53 -6.42
CA ARG A 191 -5.54 -2.49 -7.83
C ARG A 191 -6.67 -3.46 -8.14
N ALA A 192 -7.38 -3.25 -9.27
CA ALA A 192 -8.37 -4.19 -9.74
C ALA A 192 -7.70 -5.50 -10.23
N ILE A 193 -8.34 -6.64 -9.97
CA ILE A 193 -7.86 -7.96 -10.39
C ILE A 193 -7.77 -8.02 -11.93
N GLY A 194 -6.68 -8.62 -12.42
CA GLY A 194 -6.46 -8.82 -13.86
C GLY A 194 -5.93 -7.59 -14.59
N MET A 195 -5.59 -6.51 -13.86
CA MET A 195 -4.82 -5.44 -14.46
C MET A 195 -3.37 -5.90 -14.68
N PRO A 196 -2.89 -5.99 -15.92
CA PRO A 196 -1.46 -6.15 -16.16
C PRO A 196 -0.74 -4.99 -15.49
N GLY A 197 0.43 -5.25 -14.90
CA GLY A 197 1.32 -4.15 -14.48
C GLY A 197 1.45 -3.15 -15.65
N ALA A 198 1.55 -1.85 -15.34
CA ALA A 198 1.45 -0.75 -16.29
C ALA A 198 2.24 -1.04 -17.60
N VAL A 199 1.57 -1.67 -18.55
CA VAL A 199 2.06 -1.77 -19.93
C VAL A 199 1.82 -0.38 -20.54
N PRO A 200 2.82 0.23 -21.19
CA PRO A 200 2.60 1.51 -21.87
C PRO A 200 1.33 1.42 -22.74
N GLU A 201 0.39 2.34 -22.49
CA GLU A 201 -0.93 2.31 -23.10
C GLU A 201 -0.86 2.12 -24.61
N PRO A 202 -1.82 1.40 -25.23
CA PRO A 202 -1.88 1.26 -26.70
C PRO A 202 -1.78 2.60 -27.44
N ALA A 203 -2.25 3.69 -26.81
CA ALA A 203 -2.10 5.05 -27.30
C ALA A 203 -0.62 5.48 -27.41
N SER A 204 0.22 5.11 -26.45
CA SER A 204 1.67 5.39 -26.48
C SER A 204 2.36 4.65 -27.62
N TRP A 205 2.00 3.40 -27.84
CA TRP A 205 2.48 2.64 -29.00
C TRP A 205 2.00 3.24 -30.32
N ALA A 206 0.71 3.62 -30.41
CA ALA A 206 0.15 4.26 -31.58
C ALA A 206 0.86 5.58 -31.89
N MET A 207 1.09 6.43 -30.88
CA MET A 207 1.83 7.69 -31.04
C MET A 207 3.28 7.46 -31.46
N MET A 208 3.93 6.43 -30.94
CA MET A 208 5.29 6.08 -31.34
C MET A 208 5.35 5.64 -32.79
N ILE A 209 4.42 4.77 -33.23
CA ILE A 209 4.32 4.30 -34.60
C ILE A 209 4.02 5.46 -35.57
N VAL A 210 3.07 6.33 -35.20
CA VAL A 210 2.75 7.53 -36.00
C VAL A 210 3.94 8.47 -36.08
N GLY A 211 4.62 8.72 -34.95
CA GLY A 211 5.83 9.56 -34.89
C GLY A 211 6.94 9.05 -35.80
N PHE A 212 7.28 7.77 -35.72
CA PHE A 212 8.30 7.17 -36.58
C PHE A 212 7.85 7.09 -38.06
N GLY A 213 6.55 6.84 -38.30
CA GLY A 213 5.98 6.84 -39.66
C GLY A 213 6.09 8.20 -40.34
N LEU A 214 5.82 9.29 -39.62
CA LEU A 214 5.95 10.65 -40.15
C LEU A 214 7.39 11.03 -40.43
N VAL A 215 8.33 10.68 -39.54
CA VAL A 215 9.78 10.90 -39.76
C VAL A 215 10.27 10.10 -40.98
N GLY A 216 9.84 8.86 -41.12
CA GLY A 216 10.19 8.01 -42.29
C GLY A 216 9.66 8.57 -43.60
N ALA A 217 8.40 9.08 -43.62
CA ALA A 217 7.78 9.67 -44.80
C ALA A 217 8.49 10.96 -45.25
N THR A 218 8.88 11.82 -44.28
CA THR A 218 9.61 13.08 -44.61
C THR A 218 11.02 12.82 -45.12
N SER A 219 11.70 11.82 -44.55
CA SER A 219 13.04 11.40 -45.02
C SER A 219 13.04 10.86 -46.45
N ARG A 220 11.98 10.14 -46.81
CA ARG A 220 11.82 9.59 -48.20
C ARG A 220 11.58 10.68 -49.22
N ARG A 221 10.84 11.73 -48.91
CA ARG A 221 10.59 12.87 -49.82
C ARG A 221 11.86 13.65 -50.13
N ARG A 222 12.80 13.78 -49.20
CA ARG A 222 14.06 14.49 -49.40
C ARG A 222 15.01 13.79 -50.40
N ARG A 223 14.93 12.46 -50.57
CA ARG A 223 15.78 11.70 -51.50
C ARG A 223 15.33 11.83 -52.93
N VAL A 224 14.08 12.19 -53.24
CA VAL A 224 13.56 12.33 -54.60
C VAL A 224 13.94 13.69 -55.22
N SER A 225 14.33 14.69 -54.44
CA SER A 225 14.66 16.05 -54.93
C SER A 225 16.12 16.23 -55.41
N ILE A 226 16.98 15.18 -55.33
CA ILE A 226 18.41 15.30 -55.67
C ILE A 226 18.73 14.64 -57.02
N ALA A 227 17.75 14.08 -57.72
CA ALA A 227 17.92 13.41 -59.02
C ALA A 227 17.21 14.15 -60.17
N ALA A 228 17.48 15.47 -60.30
CA ALA A 228 17.09 16.29 -61.47
C ALA A 228 18.21 17.25 -61.85
#